data_60679e49973e3c3ed2bca3e65b4428be
#
_entry.id   60679e49973e3c3ed2bca3e65b4428be
#
_cell.length_a   1.000
_cell.length_b   1.000
_cell.length_c   1.000
_cell.angle_alpha   90.00
_cell.angle_beta   90.00
_cell.angle_gamma   90.00
#
_symmetry.space_group_name_H-M   'P 1'
#
loop_
_entity.id
_entity.type
_entity.pdbx_description
1 polymer ?
#
loop_
_entity_poly.entity_id
_entity_poly.type
_entity_poly.pdbx_seq_one_letter_code
_entity_poly.pdbx_strand_id
1 'polypeptide(L)'
;MSLDTQTKLAIYRYFAETGRRPSLQVVAERVHADVSSVREAYARLRAQRVLVLEPDGVSIRMAPPFSGVSNQHVVIVDETKYFANCAWDSFGIPAALHRPGRVHSRCEQSGEPLSLEIGLEGPPPCSWLFHCLVPAARWWDDIVFT
;
A
#
# COMPACT_ATOMS: atom_id res chain seq x y z
N MET A 1 19.82 -14.08 2.19
CA MET A 1 18.46 -13.47 2.26
C MET A 1 17.47 -14.49 1.73
N SER A 2 16.40 -14.77 2.48
CA SER A 2 15.38 -15.75 2.06
C SER A 2 14.63 -15.28 0.80
N LEU A 3 14.03 -16.21 0.06
CA LEU A 3 13.20 -15.88 -1.11
C LEU A 3 12.02 -14.97 -0.71
N ASP A 4 11.41 -15.21 0.45
CA ASP A 4 10.31 -14.37 0.96
C ASP A 4 10.75 -12.93 1.16
N THR A 5 11.93 -12.71 1.73
CA THR A 5 12.48 -11.36 1.91
C THR A 5 12.80 -10.70 0.57
N GLN A 6 13.40 -11.44 -0.37
CA GLN A 6 13.69 -10.93 -1.71
C GLN A 6 12.39 -10.57 -2.44
N THR A 7 11.38 -11.44 -2.39
CA THR A 7 10.06 -11.23 -2.97
C THR A 7 9.38 -10.00 -2.37
N LYS A 8 9.36 -9.88 -1.04
CA LYS A 8 8.84 -8.70 -0.35
C LYS A 8 9.52 -7.42 -0.85
N LEU A 9 10.84 -7.38 -0.85
CA LEU A 9 11.60 -6.20 -1.29
C LEU A 9 11.34 -5.85 -2.77
N ALA A 10 11.26 -6.86 -3.63
CA ALA A 10 10.96 -6.64 -5.05
C ALA A 10 9.57 -6.02 -5.26
N ILE A 11 8.57 -6.48 -4.51
CA ILE A 11 7.20 -5.92 -4.54
C ILE A 11 7.20 -4.46 -4.10
N TYR A 12 7.76 -4.15 -2.93
CA TYR A 12 7.76 -2.80 -2.38
C TYR A 12 8.57 -1.82 -3.23
N ARG A 13 9.72 -2.24 -3.78
CA ARG A 13 10.49 -1.44 -4.72
C ARG A 13 9.71 -1.14 -5.99
N TYR A 14 8.99 -2.13 -6.51
CA TYR A 14 8.16 -1.92 -7.70
C TYR A 14 7.04 -0.90 -7.45
N PHE A 15 6.37 -0.99 -6.30
CA PHE A 15 5.39 0.04 -5.91
C PHE A 15 6.04 1.42 -5.80
N ALA A 16 7.18 1.51 -5.11
CA ALA A 16 7.90 2.78 -4.94
C ALA A 16 8.31 3.42 -6.27
N GLU A 17 8.72 2.61 -7.25
CA GLU A 17 9.14 3.06 -8.57
C GLU A 17 7.99 3.47 -9.49
N THR A 18 6.86 2.77 -9.38
CA THR A 18 5.79 2.86 -10.41
C THR A 18 4.44 3.32 -9.89
N GLY A 19 4.22 3.29 -8.58
CA GLY A 19 2.91 3.52 -7.97
C GLY A 19 1.89 2.40 -8.23
N ARG A 20 2.31 1.25 -8.79
CA ARG A 20 1.43 0.16 -9.22
C ARG A 20 1.88 -1.18 -8.68
N ARG A 21 0.97 -2.14 -8.59
CA ARG A 21 1.31 -3.51 -8.23
C ARG A 21 2.10 -4.20 -9.35
N PRO A 22 3.16 -4.98 -9.02
CA PRO A 22 3.81 -5.84 -9.99
C PRO A 22 2.93 -7.04 -10.33
N SER A 23 3.11 -7.62 -11.52
CA SER A 23 2.63 -8.97 -11.80
C SER A 23 3.55 -10.00 -11.14
N LEU A 24 3.02 -11.21 -10.94
CA LEU A 24 3.79 -12.34 -10.40
C LEU A 24 5.04 -12.62 -11.26
N GLN A 25 4.90 -12.53 -12.58
CA GLN A 25 6.00 -12.72 -13.53
C GLN A 25 7.12 -11.69 -13.34
N VAL A 26 6.77 -10.41 -13.22
CA VAL A 26 7.74 -9.32 -12.98
C VAL A 26 8.52 -9.53 -11.69
N VAL A 27 7.83 -10.01 -10.64
CA VAL A 27 8.52 -10.28 -9.37
C VAL A 27 9.46 -11.49 -9.51
N ALA A 28 9.02 -12.55 -10.18
CA ALA A 28 9.85 -13.73 -10.44
C ALA A 28 11.14 -13.37 -11.21
N GLU A 29 11.04 -12.54 -12.23
CA GLU A 29 12.19 -12.01 -12.98
C GLU A 29 13.14 -11.20 -12.09
N ARG A 30 12.59 -10.31 -11.25
CA ARG A 30 13.39 -9.45 -10.36
C ARG A 30 14.14 -10.22 -9.27
N VAL A 31 13.59 -11.35 -8.81
CA VAL A 31 14.24 -12.17 -7.79
C VAL A 31 15.00 -13.37 -8.37
N HIS A 32 15.03 -13.51 -9.69
CA HIS A 32 15.67 -14.62 -10.42
C HIS A 32 15.20 -15.99 -9.94
N ALA A 33 13.90 -16.15 -9.71
CA ALA A 33 13.27 -17.39 -9.28
C ALA A 33 12.14 -17.80 -10.24
N ASP A 34 11.74 -19.05 -10.21
CA ASP A 34 10.59 -19.52 -10.97
C ASP A 34 9.27 -18.99 -10.38
N VAL A 35 8.27 -18.86 -11.25
CA VAL A 35 6.95 -18.29 -10.90
C VAL A 35 6.25 -19.11 -9.80
N SER A 36 6.45 -20.43 -9.77
CA SER A 36 5.86 -21.30 -8.74
C SER A 36 6.42 -20.98 -7.36
N SER A 37 7.75 -20.89 -7.25
CA SER A 37 8.43 -20.53 -5.99
C SER A 37 8.02 -19.15 -5.46
N VAL A 38 7.84 -18.16 -6.36
CA VAL A 38 7.38 -16.82 -5.99
C VAL A 38 5.91 -16.84 -5.56
N ARG A 39 5.06 -17.66 -6.21
CA ARG A 39 3.67 -17.85 -5.78
C ARG A 39 3.58 -18.41 -4.36
N GLU A 40 4.42 -19.39 -4.03
CA GLU A 40 4.51 -19.91 -2.68
C GLU A 40 5.00 -18.87 -1.67
N ALA A 41 5.96 -18.03 -2.04
CA ALA A 41 6.40 -16.91 -1.22
C ALA A 41 5.25 -15.91 -0.98
N TYR A 42 4.42 -15.61 -1.97
CA TYR A 42 3.22 -14.78 -1.80
C TYR A 42 2.27 -15.38 -0.76
N ALA A 43 2.01 -16.69 -0.81
CA ALA A 43 1.15 -17.36 0.15
C ALA A 43 1.70 -17.25 1.58
N ARG A 44 3.02 -17.40 1.77
CA ARG A 44 3.66 -17.20 3.07
C ARG A 44 3.62 -15.75 3.55
N LEU A 45 3.88 -14.78 2.66
CA LEU A 45 3.80 -13.35 2.99
C LEU A 45 2.37 -12.93 3.35
N ARG A 46 1.37 -13.50 2.68
CA ARG A 46 -0.05 -13.34 3.05
C ARG A 46 -0.33 -13.89 4.44
N ALA A 47 0.14 -15.11 4.75
CA ALA A 47 -0.04 -15.72 6.07
C ALA A 47 0.63 -14.90 7.19
N GLN A 48 1.72 -14.21 6.88
CA GLN A 48 2.43 -13.29 7.77
C GLN A 48 1.79 -11.89 7.84
N ARG A 49 0.66 -11.65 7.17
CA ARG A 49 -0.01 -10.35 7.10
C ARG A 49 0.84 -9.22 6.48
N VAL A 50 1.77 -9.57 5.61
CA VAL A 50 2.59 -8.62 4.84
C VAL A 50 1.86 -8.18 3.58
N LEU A 51 1.13 -9.11 2.94
CA LEU A 51 0.37 -8.87 1.72
C LEU A 51 -1.10 -9.24 1.94
N VAL A 52 -1.97 -8.51 1.25
CA VAL A 52 -3.35 -8.94 0.97
C VAL A 52 -3.44 -9.25 -0.50
N LEU A 53 -3.92 -10.45 -0.84
CA LEU A 53 -4.07 -10.90 -2.22
C LEU A 53 -5.54 -10.89 -2.62
N GLU A 54 -5.79 -10.71 -3.92
CA GLU A 54 -7.09 -10.92 -4.51
C GLU A 54 -7.47 -12.42 -4.45
N PRO A 55 -8.73 -12.78 -4.73
CA PRO A 55 -9.18 -14.17 -4.71
C PRO A 55 -8.40 -15.11 -5.63
N ASP A 56 -7.74 -14.57 -6.67
CA ASP A 56 -6.87 -15.35 -7.57
C ASP A 56 -5.59 -15.87 -6.92
N GLY A 57 -5.26 -15.37 -5.72
CA GLY A 57 -4.08 -15.75 -4.94
C GLY A 57 -2.74 -15.26 -5.47
N VAL A 58 -2.75 -14.40 -6.49
CA VAL A 58 -1.53 -13.88 -7.14
C VAL A 58 -1.53 -12.37 -7.38
N SER A 59 -2.70 -11.76 -7.54
CA SER A 59 -2.80 -10.31 -7.68
C SER A 59 -2.74 -9.65 -6.31
N ILE A 60 -1.81 -8.72 -6.15
CA ILE A 60 -1.65 -7.99 -4.88
C ILE A 60 -2.76 -6.94 -4.79
N ARG A 61 -3.64 -7.10 -3.78
CA ARG A 61 -4.62 -6.08 -3.42
C ARG A 61 -3.99 -4.99 -2.55
N MET A 62 -3.22 -5.39 -1.54
CA MET A 62 -2.53 -4.46 -0.64
C MET A 62 -1.12 -4.95 -0.32
N ALA A 63 -0.19 -4.03 -0.36
CA ALA A 63 1.14 -4.10 0.25
C ALA A 63 1.30 -2.83 1.10
N PRO A 64 0.75 -2.79 2.33
CA PRO A 64 0.65 -1.55 3.10
C PRO A 64 1.97 -0.80 3.21
N PRO A 65 1.99 0.52 2.96
CA PRO A 65 0.82 1.42 2.78
C PRO A 65 0.25 1.47 1.36
N PHE A 66 0.79 0.73 0.39
CA PHE A 66 0.38 0.80 -1.01
C PHE A 66 -0.85 -0.07 -1.29
N SER A 67 -1.78 0.48 -2.07
CA SER A 67 -2.88 -0.26 -2.66
C SER A 67 -2.53 -0.72 -4.08
N GLY A 68 -2.79 -1.99 -4.37
CA GLY A 68 -2.70 -2.55 -5.72
C GLY A 68 -3.89 -2.23 -6.60
N VAL A 69 -4.93 -1.60 -6.05
CA VAL A 69 -6.16 -1.21 -6.75
C VAL A 69 -6.40 0.29 -6.63
N SER A 70 -6.96 0.88 -7.68
CA SER A 70 -7.31 2.30 -7.68
C SER A 70 -8.46 2.59 -6.71
N ASN A 71 -8.38 3.71 -6.00
CA ASN A 71 -9.40 4.16 -5.07
C ASN A 71 -9.32 5.69 -4.88
N GLN A 72 -10.08 6.21 -3.91
CA GLN A 72 -10.15 7.65 -3.62
C GLN A 72 -8.98 8.21 -2.81
N HIS A 73 -8.11 7.36 -2.26
CA HIS A 73 -6.96 7.79 -1.46
C HIS A 73 -5.73 7.84 -2.35
N VAL A 74 -5.52 9.00 -2.97
CA VAL A 74 -4.44 9.23 -3.94
C VAL A 74 -3.30 9.99 -3.27
N VAL A 75 -2.08 9.58 -3.51
CA VAL A 75 -0.88 10.26 -3.04
C VAL A 75 0.02 10.55 -4.24
N ILE A 76 0.44 11.80 -4.37
CA ILE A 76 1.41 12.22 -5.39
C ILE A 76 2.73 12.51 -4.67
N VAL A 77 3.78 11.79 -5.05
CA VAL A 77 5.15 12.06 -4.60
C VAL A 77 5.98 12.28 -5.85
N ASP A 78 6.60 13.46 -5.93
CA ASP A 78 7.19 13.96 -7.16
C ASP A 78 6.13 13.93 -8.29
N GLU A 79 6.35 13.18 -9.36
CA GLU A 79 5.39 13.02 -10.45
C GLU A 79 4.67 11.65 -10.42
N THR A 80 4.98 10.81 -9.44
CA THR A 80 4.41 9.46 -9.34
C THR A 80 3.13 9.47 -8.53
N LYS A 81 2.10 8.84 -9.10
CA LYS A 81 0.79 8.65 -8.46
C LYS A 81 0.73 7.30 -7.79
N TYR A 82 0.39 7.30 -6.51
CA TYR A 82 0.17 6.12 -5.68
C TYR A 82 -1.28 6.06 -5.23
N PHE A 83 -1.75 4.84 -4.92
CA PHE A 83 -3.00 4.62 -4.20
C PHE A 83 -2.69 4.06 -2.82
N ALA A 84 -3.34 4.60 -1.80
CA ALA A 84 -3.26 4.11 -0.44
C ALA A 84 -4.47 3.21 -0.12
N ASN A 85 -4.36 2.32 0.86
CA ASN A 85 -5.48 1.43 1.20
C ASN A 85 -6.58 2.18 1.98
N CYS A 86 -6.20 3.19 2.74
CA CYS A 86 -7.11 4.05 3.50
C CYS A 86 -6.49 5.43 3.72
N ALA A 87 -7.21 6.31 4.41
CA ALA A 87 -6.73 7.65 4.75
C ALA A 87 -5.44 7.60 5.60
N TRP A 88 -5.32 6.65 6.52
CA TRP A 88 -4.11 6.47 7.33
C TRP A 88 -2.90 6.10 6.47
N ASP A 89 -3.05 5.13 5.58
CA ASP A 89 -1.99 4.69 4.68
C ASP A 89 -1.55 5.79 3.71
N SER A 90 -2.42 6.76 3.41
CA SER A 90 -2.05 7.89 2.56
C SER A 90 -0.96 8.77 3.19
N PHE A 91 -0.89 8.84 4.52
CA PHE A 91 0.24 9.48 5.22
C PHE A 91 1.46 8.56 5.28
N GLY A 92 1.24 7.25 5.29
CA GLY A 92 2.29 6.23 5.31
C GLY A 92 3.14 6.19 4.03
N ILE A 93 2.57 6.55 2.87
CA ILE A 93 3.30 6.52 1.59
C ILE A 93 4.46 7.53 1.57
N PRO A 94 4.27 8.83 1.84
CA PRO A 94 5.38 9.77 1.92
C PRO A 94 6.43 9.36 2.95
N ALA A 95 5.99 8.87 4.11
CA ALA A 95 6.89 8.39 5.16
C ALA A 95 7.73 7.19 4.69
N ALA A 96 7.12 6.20 4.03
CA ALA A 96 7.82 5.02 3.51
C ALA A 96 8.82 5.37 2.39
N LEU A 97 8.51 6.39 1.59
CA LEU A 97 9.37 6.87 0.52
C LEU A 97 10.44 7.87 0.99
N HIS A 98 10.36 8.35 2.24
CA HIS A 98 11.21 9.43 2.78
C HIS A 98 11.19 10.69 1.90
N ARG A 99 10.02 11.05 1.39
CA ARG A 99 9.80 12.20 0.50
C ARG A 99 8.50 12.91 0.85
N PRO A 100 8.44 14.24 0.71
CA PRO A 100 7.17 14.94 0.86
C PRO A 100 6.20 14.52 -0.24
N GLY A 101 4.91 14.61 0.05
CA GLY A 101 3.88 14.23 -0.91
C GLY A 101 2.60 15.02 -0.72
N ARG A 102 1.74 14.98 -1.72
CA ARG A 102 0.39 15.54 -1.67
C ARG A 102 -0.63 14.43 -1.61
N VAL A 103 -1.44 14.47 -0.56
CA VAL A 103 -2.55 13.54 -0.35
C VAL A 103 -3.83 14.16 -0.89
N HIS A 104 -4.54 13.39 -1.71
CA HIS A 104 -5.92 13.67 -2.12
C HIS A 104 -6.79 12.52 -1.64
N SER A 105 -7.79 12.85 -0.85
CA SER A 105 -8.72 11.88 -0.29
C SER A 105 -10.13 12.45 -0.31
N ARG A 106 -11.06 11.77 0.32
CA ARG A 106 -12.46 12.19 0.41
C ARG A 106 -13.02 11.73 1.74
N CYS A 107 -13.82 12.57 2.36
CA CYS A 107 -14.58 12.20 3.53
C CYS A 107 -15.59 11.10 3.16
N GLU A 108 -15.53 9.94 3.82
CA GLU A 108 -16.44 8.81 3.55
C GLU A 108 -17.91 9.16 3.84
N GLN A 109 -18.16 10.02 4.82
CA GLN A 109 -19.51 10.40 5.21
C GLN A 109 -20.11 11.48 4.30
N SER A 110 -19.38 12.58 4.08
CA SER A 110 -19.92 13.75 3.36
C SER A 110 -19.58 13.76 1.87
N GLY A 111 -18.59 12.98 1.46
CA GLY A 111 -18.02 13.03 0.11
C GLY A 111 -17.15 14.25 -0.15
N GLU A 112 -16.90 15.09 0.86
CA GLU A 112 -16.09 16.29 0.73
C GLU A 112 -14.65 15.93 0.33
N PRO A 113 -14.08 16.55 -0.73
CA PRO A 113 -12.71 16.32 -1.12
C PRO A 113 -11.74 16.92 -0.10
N LEU A 114 -10.69 16.16 0.21
CA LEU A 114 -9.66 16.53 1.16
C LEU A 114 -8.32 16.55 0.43
N SER A 115 -7.53 17.60 0.63
CA SER A 115 -6.18 17.71 0.07
C SER A 115 -5.22 18.23 1.14
N LEU A 116 -4.06 17.58 1.28
CA LEU A 116 -3.09 17.91 2.30
C LEU A 116 -1.67 17.67 1.80
N GLU A 117 -0.79 18.66 2.01
CA GLU A 117 0.64 18.51 1.78
C GLU A 117 1.26 17.82 2.99
N ILE A 118 2.01 16.74 2.77
CA ILE A 118 2.72 16.01 3.82
C ILE A 118 4.21 16.27 3.68
N GLY A 119 4.79 16.93 4.67
CA GLY A 119 6.24 17.14 4.73
C GLY A 119 6.98 15.95 5.33
N LEU A 120 8.30 16.07 5.43
CA LEU A 120 9.16 15.04 6.05
C LEU A 120 8.88 14.88 7.55
N GLU A 121 8.42 15.95 8.21
CA GLU A 121 8.06 15.97 9.63
C GLU A 121 6.61 15.50 9.89
N GLY A 122 5.88 15.17 8.84
CA GLY A 122 4.49 14.75 8.91
C GLY A 122 3.51 15.78 8.35
N PRO A 123 2.20 15.60 8.62
CA PRO A 123 1.18 16.53 8.16
C PRO A 123 1.26 17.87 8.90
N PRO A 124 0.91 18.98 8.21
CA PRO A 124 0.80 20.29 8.89
C PRO A 124 -0.38 20.26 9.88
N PRO A 125 -0.39 21.20 10.87
CA PRO A 125 -1.56 21.37 11.71
C PRO A 125 -2.82 21.61 10.88
N CYS A 126 -3.89 20.84 11.17
CA CYS A 126 -5.18 20.99 10.52
C CYS A 126 -6.30 20.57 11.47
N SER A 127 -7.55 20.91 11.14
CA SER A 127 -8.73 20.56 11.92
C SER A 127 -9.32 19.19 11.56
N TRP A 128 -8.71 18.45 10.64
CA TRP A 128 -9.22 17.17 10.21
C TRP A 128 -8.96 16.10 11.26
N LEU A 129 -9.91 15.17 11.35
CA LEU A 129 -9.82 14.03 12.24
C LEU A 129 -9.75 12.75 11.42
N PHE A 130 -8.87 11.86 11.82
CA PHE A 130 -8.90 10.49 11.34
C PHE A 130 -9.89 9.70 12.17
N HIS A 131 -10.94 9.17 11.51
CA HIS A 131 -11.93 8.34 12.15
C HIS A 131 -11.67 6.87 11.85
N CYS A 132 -11.52 6.07 12.89
CA CYS A 132 -11.28 4.64 12.82
C CYS A 132 -12.48 3.90 13.41
N LEU A 133 -13.27 3.24 12.54
CA LEU A 133 -14.47 2.49 12.96
C LEU A 133 -14.12 1.25 13.82
N VAL A 134 -12.97 0.65 13.55
CA VAL A 134 -12.54 -0.59 14.20
C VAL A 134 -11.18 -0.34 14.83
N PRO A 135 -10.97 -0.74 16.10
CA PRO A 135 -9.65 -0.64 16.72
C PRO A 135 -8.57 -1.34 15.89
N ALA A 136 -7.38 -0.73 15.80
CA ALA A 136 -6.26 -1.24 14.98
C ALA A 136 -5.92 -2.71 15.26
N ALA A 137 -6.06 -3.15 16.52
CA ALA A 137 -5.84 -4.55 16.90
C ALA A 137 -6.77 -5.56 16.19
N ARG A 138 -7.87 -5.08 15.62
CA ARG A 138 -8.87 -5.90 14.94
C ARG A 138 -8.95 -5.64 13.43
N TRP A 139 -8.09 -4.81 12.86
CA TRP A 139 -8.14 -4.51 11.42
C TRP A 139 -7.99 -5.74 10.53
N TRP A 140 -7.23 -6.72 10.98
CA TRP A 140 -7.00 -7.95 10.22
C TRP A 140 -8.13 -8.97 10.32
N ASP A 141 -9.19 -8.70 11.09
CA ASP A 141 -10.41 -9.51 11.07
C ASP A 141 -11.12 -9.37 9.71
N ASP A 142 -11.10 -8.15 9.14
CA ASP A 142 -11.48 -7.85 7.76
C ASP A 142 -10.70 -6.62 7.26
N ILE A 143 -9.47 -6.83 6.82
CA ILE A 143 -8.56 -5.74 6.44
C ILE A 143 -9.04 -4.99 5.18
N VAL A 144 -9.89 -5.57 4.36
CA VAL A 144 -10.42 -4.89 3.17
C VAL A 144 -11.52 -3.90 3.55
N PHE A 145 -12.29 -4.20 4.59
CA PHE A 145 -13.34 -3.32 5.10
C PHE A 145 -12.77 -2.19 5.95
N THR A 146 -11.76 -2.46 6.76
CA THR A 146 -11.17 -1.50 7.72
C THR A 146 -10.08 -0.66 7.12
#